data_c9a0e97c71644b25dd4ee1b3b71f008c
#
_entry.id   c9a0e97c71644b25dd4ee1b3b71f008c
#
_cell.length_a   1.000
_cell.length_b   1.000
_cell.length_c   1.000
_cell.angle_alpha   90.00
_cell.angle_beta   90.00
_cell.angle_gamma   90.00
#
_symmetry.space_group_name_H-M   'P 1'
#
loop_
_entity.id
_entity.type
_entity.pdbx_description
1 polymer ?
#
loop_
_entity_poly.entity_id
_entity_poly.type
_entity_poly.pdbx_seq_one_letter_code
_entity_poly.pdbx_strand_id
1 'polypeptide(L)'
;MAIPAFGLGTFRLKDDVVISSVITALELGYRAIDTAQIYDNEAAVGQAIAESGVPRHELYITTKIWIENLSKDKLIPSLKESLQKLRTDYVDLTLIHWPSPNDEVSVEEFIQALLEAKKQGLTREIGISNFTIPLMEKAIAAVGAENIATNQIELSPYLQNRKVVAWAKQHGIHITSYMTLAYGKALKDEVIARIAAKHNATPAQVILAWAMGEGYSVIPSSTKRKNLESNLKAQNLQLDAEDKKAIAALDCNDRLVSPEGLAPEWD
;
A
#
# COMPACT_ATOMS: atom_id res chain seq x y z
N MET A 1 -14.68 -2.36 -7.64
CA MET A 1 -13.90 -3.54 -7.21
C MET A 1 -13.28 -3.22 -5.87
N ALA A 2 -13.43 -4.08 -4.89
CA ALA A 2 -12.84 -3.86 -3.56
C ALA A 2 -11.31 -3.94 -3.63
N ILE A 3 -10.62 -3.27 -2.71
CA ILE A 3 -9.17 -3.32 -2.63
C ILE A 3 -8.72 -4.77 -2.35
N PRO A 4 -7.85 -5.34 -3.20
CA PRO A 4 -7.35 -6.70 -2.96
C PRO A 4 -6.56 -6.79 -1.65
N ALA A 5 -6.70 -7.91 -0.96
CA ALA A 5 -5.96 -8.14 0.28
C ALA A 5 -4.46 -8.34 0.05
N PHE A 6 -4.07 -8.71 -1.17
CA PHE A 6 -2.70 -9.07 -1.50
C PHE A 6 -2.28 -8.49 -2.84
N GLY A 7 -1.11 -7.86 -2.89
CA GLY A 7 -0.56 -7.31 -4.12
C GLY A 7 0.96 -7.25 -4.08
N LEU A 8 1.52 -6.72 -5.16
CA LEU A 8 2.95 -6.53 -5.32
C LEU A 8 3.30 -5.06 -5.09
N GLY A 9 4.21 -4.78 -4.17
CA GLY A 9 4.83 -3.47 -4.04
C GLY A 9 6.04 -3.35 -4.97
N THR A 10 6.32 -2.14 -5.43
CA THR A 10 7.43 -1.87 -6.35
C THR A 10 8.42 -0.83 -5.82
N PHE A 11 8.31 -0.45 -4.56
CA PHE A 11 9.23 0.49 -3.94
C PHE A 11 10.68 -0.02 -4.05
N ARG A 12 11.60 0.85 -4.46
CA ARG A 12 13.02 0.55 -4.66
C ARG A 12 13.35 -0.42 -5.80
N LEU A 13 12.37 -0.81 -6.60
CA LEU A 13 12.60 -1.63 -7.79
C LEU A 13 12.62 -0.71 -9.02
N LYS A 14 13.66 -0.82 -9.85
CA LYS A 14 13.84 0.06 -11.01
C LYS A 14 14.18 -0.72 -12.27
N ASP A 15 13.87 -0.14 -13.42
CA ASP A 15 14.30 -0.60 -14.75
C ASP A 15 14.01 -2.09 -14.97
N ASP A 16 15.00 -2.83 -15.43
CA ASP A 16 14.84 -4.25 -15.73
C ASP A 16 14.47 -5.10 -14.50
N VAL A 17 14.86 -4.65 -13.30
CA VAL A 17 14.56 -5.36 -12.06
C VAL A 17 13.04 -5.33 -11.80
N VAL A 18 12.42 -4.15 -11.90
CA VAL A 18 10.97 -4.05 -11.67
C VAL A 18 10.19 -4.73 -12.79
N ILE A 19 10.67 -4.65 -14.03
CA ILE A 19 10.03 -5.31 -15.17
C ILE A 19 9.99 -6.81 -14.91
N SER A 20 11.14 -7.40 -14.56
CA SER A 20 11.23 -8.83 -14.26
C SER A 20 10.34 -9.24 -13.08
N SER A 21 10.35 -8.46 -12.00
CA SER A 21 9.54 -8.76 -10.82
C SER A 21 8.03 -8.72 -11.12
N VAL A 22 7.59 -7.72 -11.87
CA VAL A 22 6.17 -7.59 -12.23
C VAL A 22 5.74 -8.73 -13.15
N ILE A 23 6.52 -9.03 -14.18
CA ILE A 23 6.19 -10.12 -15.11
C ILE A 23 6.12 -11.44 -14.34
N THR A 24 7.10 -11.73 -13.50
CA THR A 24 7.12 -12.96 -12.71
C THR A 24 5.92 -13.04 -11.75
N ALA A 25 5.60 -11.94 -11.09
CA ALA A 25 4.45 -11.88 -10.19
C ALA A 25 3.14 -12.16 -10.95
N LEU A 26 2.97 -11.56 -12.12
CA LEU A 26 1.77 -11.78 -12.93
C LEU A 26 1.68 -13.23 -13.43
N GLU A 27 2.80 -13.84 -13.82
CA GLU A 27 2.85 -15.26 -14.17
C GLU A 27 2.40 -16.16 -13.01
N LEU A 28 2.76 -15.79 -11.78
CA LEU A 28 2.41 -16.53 -10.58
C LEU A 28 0.95 -16.33 -10.12
N GLY A 29 0.26 -15.35 -10.69
CA GLY A 29 -1.14 -15.08 -10.34
C GLY A 29 -1.39 -13.81 -9.55
N TYR A 30 -0.38 -12.98 -9.30
CA TYR A 30 -0.59 -11.66 -8.73
C TYR A 30 -1.48 -10.84 -9.67
N ARG A 31 -2.41 -10.06 -9.10
CA ARG A 31 -3.34 -9.23 -9.90
C ARG A 31 -3.43 -7.79 -9.39
N ALA A 32 -2.74 -7.46 -8.30
CA ALA A 32 -2.66 -6.10 -7.78
C ALA A 32 -1.21 -5.63 -7.77
N ILE A 33 -0.98 -4.40 -8.25
CA ILE A 33 0.37 -3.81 -8.33
C ILE A 33 0.30 -2.41 -7.76
N ASP A 34 1.20 -2.09 -6.83
CA ASP A 34 1.33 -0.81 -6.18
C ASP A 34 2.62 -0.12 -6.62
N THR A 35 2.49 1.09 -7.14
CA THR A 35 3.62 1.93 -7.51
C THR A 35 3.37 3.37 -7.03
N ALA A 36 4.20 4.31 -7.43
CA ALA A 36 4.08 5.72 -7.09
C ALA A 36 4.90 6.60 -8.03
N GLN A 37 4.51 7.87 -8.12
CA GLN A 37 5.24 8.85 -8.94
C GLN A 37 6.71 8.95 -8.53
N ILE A 38 6.97 9.02 -7.22
CA ILE A 38 8.35 9.21 -6.72
C ILE A 38 9.24 7.98 -6.91
N TYR A 39 8.67 6.80 -7.12
CA TYR A 39 9.46 5.58 -7.30
C TYR A 39 10.25 5.60 -8.62
N ASP A 40 9.87 6.47 -9.55
CA ASP A 40 10.53 6.59 -10.85
C ASP A 40 10.56 5.26 -11.60
N ASN A 41 9.47 4.49 -11.50
CA ASN A 41 9.35 3.19 -12.16
C ASN A 41 8.00 2.96 -12.83
N GLU A 42 7.13 3.97 -12.89
CA GLU A 42 5.80 3.79 -13.50
C GLU A 42 5.88 3.34 -14.95
N ALA A 43 6.82 3.88 -15.72
CA ALA A 43 7.00 3.47 -17.12
C ALA A 43 7.44 2.02 -17.24
N ALA A 44 8.35 1.58 -16.38
CA ALA A 44 8.81 0.18 -16.34
C ALA A 44 7.69 -0.76 -15.91
N VAL A 45 6.87 -0.37 -14.94
CA VAL A 45 5.69 -1.13 -14.53
C VAL A 45 4.70 -1.25 -15.68
N GLY A 46 4.44 -0.16 -16.40
CA GLY A 46 3.56 -0.16 -17.57
C GLY A 46 4.07 -1.08 -18.68
N GLN A 47 5.36 -1.06 -18.94
CA GLN A 47 5.99 -1.95 -19.90
C GLN A 47 5.82 -3.43 -19.50
N ALA A 48 6.08 -3.75 -18.23
CA ALA A 48 5.95 -5.11 -17.72
C ALA A 48 4.51 -5.63 -17.85
N ILE A 49 3.54 -4.81 -17.53
CA ILE A 49 2.12 -5.17 -17.66
C ILE A 49 1.79 -5.46 -19.12
N ALA A 50 2.22 -4.61 -20.05
CA ALA A 50 2.00 -4.80 -21.48
C ALA A 50 2.65 -6.11 -21.98
N GLU A 51 3.88 -6.38 -21.57
CA GLU A 51 4.60 -7.59 -21.95
C GLU A 51 4.01 -8.87 -21.35
N SER A 52 3.34 -8.77 -20.20
CA SER A 52 2.76 -9.92 -19.51
C SER A 52 1.58 -10.55 -20.25
N GLY A 53 0.91 -9.78 -21.09
CA GLY A 53 -0.30 -10.22 -21.78
C GLY A 53 -1.54 -10.33 -20.90
N VAL A 54 -1.46 -9.97 -19.62
CA VAL A 54 -2.65 -10.00 -18.73
C VAL A 54 -3.56 -8.82 -19.09
N PRO A 55 -4.85 -9.07 -19.35
CA PRO A 55 -5.78 -7.99 -19.67
C PRO A 55 -5.88 -6.94 -18.56
N ARG A 56 -5.93 -5.65 -18.94
CA ARG A 56 -5.97 -4.54 -17.99
C ARG A 56 -7.11 -4.67 -16.97
N HIS A 57 -8.28 -5.12 -17.41
CA HIS A 57 -9.45 -5.23 -16.53
C HIS A 57 -9.31 -6.30 -15.43
N GLU A 58 -8.34 -7.20 -15.56
CA GLU A 58 -8.04 -8.18 -14.52
C GLU A 58 -7.07 -7.67 -13.47
N LEU A 59 -6.52 -6.47 -13.67
CA LEU A 59 -5.51 -5.89 -12.79
C LEU A 59 -6.09 -4.79 -11.91
N TYR A 60 -5.56 -4.70 -10.70
CA TYR A 60 -5.81 -3.60 -9.78
C TYR A 60 -4.50 -2.82 -9.62
N ILE A 61 -4.43 -1.63 -10.21
CA ILE A 61 -3.22 -0.81 -10.24
C ILE A 61 -3.41 0.38 -9.32
N THR A 62 -2.44 0.59 -8.42
CA THR A 62 -2.37 1.74 -7.52
C THR A 62 -1.16 2.58 -7.85
N THR A 63 -1.35 3.90 -7.94
CA THR A 63 -0.26 4.87 -7.96
C THR A 63 -0.51 5.95 -6.91
N LYS A 64 0.47 6.83 -6.69
CA LYS A 64 0.44 7.82 -5.61
C LYS A 64 0.95 9.16 -6.09
N ILE A 65 0.26 10.20 -5.69
CA ILE A 65 0.63 11.59 -6.02
C ILE A 65 1.72 12.04 -5.05
N TRP A 66 2.84 12.51 -5.61
CA TRP A 66 3.93 13.03 -4.82
C TRP A 66 3.63 14.45 -4.32
N ILE A 67 4.28 14.85 -3.24
CA ILE A 67 4.01 16.12 -2.55
C ILE A 67 4.18 17.36 -3.45
N GLU A 68 5.02 17.28 -4.46
CA GLU A 68 5.23 18.39 -5.41
C GLU A 68 4.01 18.61 -6.30
N ASN A 69 3.12 17.65 -6.40
CA ASN A 69 1.98 17.67 -7.31
C ASN A 69 0.63 17.78 -6.60
N LEU A 70 0.61 18.23 -5.34
CA LEU A 70 -0.61 18.27 -4.54
C LEU A 70 -1.53 19.43 -4.85
N SER A 71 -1.01 20.55 -5.40
CA SER A 71 -1.88 21.69 -5.69
C SER A 71 -2.95 21.31 -6.72
N LYS A 72 -4.08 21.98 -6.67
CA LYS A 72 -5.19 21.73 -7.59
C LYS A 72 -4.81 21.88 -9.05
N ASP A 73 -3.80 22.72 -9.36
CA ASP A 73 -3.35 22.95 -10.74
C ASP A 73 -2.38 21.87 -11.23
N LYS A 74 -1.73 21.13 -10.32
CA LYS A 74 -0.70 20.14 -10.66
C LYS A 74 -1.19 18.70 -10.54
N LEU A 75 -2.14 18.42 -9.65
CA LEU A 75 -2.51 17.04 -9.32
C LEU A 75 -3.01 16.27 -10.54
N ILE A 76 -4.04 16.76 -11.21
CA ILE A 76 -4.61 16.07 -12.36
C ILE A 76 -3.62 15.93 -13.52
N PRO A 77 -2.89 17.00 -13.94
CA PRO A 77 -1.86 16.83 -14.95
C PRO A 77 -0.80 15.79 -14.58
N SER A 78 -0.37 15.72 -13.31
CA SER A 78 0.60 14.71 -12.88
C SER A 78 0.04 13.30 -12.94
N LEU A 79 -1.24 13.13 -12.60
CA LEU A 79 -1.89 11.82 -12.71
C LEU A 79 -2.01 11.39 -14.18
N LYS A 80 -2.34 12.30 -15.07
CA LYS A 80 -2.37 11.99 -16.50
C LYS A 80 -1.01 11.55 -17.02
N GLU A 81 0.07 12.17 -16.53
CA GLU A 81 1.43 11.73 -16.86
C GLU A 81 1.69 10.31 -16.34
N SER A 82 1.26 10.01 -15.11
CA SER A 82 1.34 8.65 -14.55
C SER A 82 0.62 7.63 -15.43
N LEU A 83 -0.58 7.98 -15.91
CA LEU A 83 -1.36 7.10 -16.79
C LEU A 83 -0.65 6.85 -18.11
N GLN A 84 0.01 7.86 -18.69
CA GLN A 84 0.81 7.68 -19.90
C GLN A 84 1.97 6.71 -19.66
N LYS A 85 2.69 6.87 -18.55
CA LYS A 85 3.79 5.97 -18.18
C LYS A 85 3.30 4.55 -17.97
N LEU A 86 2.16 4.38 -17.29
CA LEU A 86 1.56 3.08 -17.03
C LEU A 86 0.85 2.48 -18.25
N ARG A 87 0.71 3.24 -19.33
CA ARG A 87 0.05 2.82 -20.58
C ARG A 87 -1.39 2.38 -20.37
N THR A 88 -2.14 3.16 -19.59
CA THR A 88 -3.54 2.85 -19.27
C THR A 88 -4.35 4.14 -19.21
N ASP A 89 -5.66 4.05 -19.43
CA ASP A 89 -6.56 5.20 -19.38
C ASP A 89 -6.99 5.53 -17.95
N TYR A 90 -6.79 4.60 -17.03
CA TYR A 90 -7.21 4.77 -15.63
C TYR A 90 -6.37 3.89 -14.72
N VAL A 91 -6.30 4.29 -13.45
CA VAL A 91 -5.83 3.40 -12.38
C VAL A 91 -7.01 3.03 -11.48
N ASP A 92 -6.88 1.95 -10.74
CA ASP A 92 -7.92 1.49 -9.82
C ASP A 92 -7.93 2.30 -8.55
N LEU A 93 -6.77 2.75 -8.09
CA LEU A 93 -6.61 3.51 -6.86
C LEU A 93 -5.51 4.55 -7.01
N THR A 94 -5.79 5.78 -6.60
CA THR A 94 -4.78 6.84 -6.50
C THR A 94 -4.73 7.32 -5.06
N LEU A 95 -3.53 7.32 -4.48
CA LEU A 95 -3.30 7.77 -3.11
C LEU A 95 -2.58 9.12 -3.09
N ILE A 96 -2.87 9.93 -2.09
CA ILE A 96 -1.97 10.99 -1.66
C ILE A 96 -0.85 10.31 -0.90
N HIS A 97 0.39 10.37 -1.40
CA HIS A 97 1.51 9.58 -0.87
C HIS A 97 1.89 9.97 0.55
N TRP A 98 1.99 11.27 0.79
CA TRP A 98 2.22 11.88 2.10
C TRP A 98 1.36 13.13 2.23
N PRO A 99 0.94 13.50 3.44
CA PRO A 99 0.31 14.82 3.61
C PRO A 99 1.31 15.92 3.25
N SER A 100 0.82 17.09 2.86
CA SER A 100 1.70 18.19 2.48
C SER A 100 2.51 18.65 3.70
N PRO A 101 3.85 18.65 3.64
CA PRO A 101 4.67 19.14 4.74
C PRO A 101 4.31 20.58 5.11
N ASN A 102 4.19 20.86 6.42
CA ASN A 102 3.84 22.19 6.95
C ASN A 102 2.51 22.73 6.41
N ASP A 103 1.63 21.82 5.96
CA ASP A 103 0.31 22.19 5.43
C ASP A 103 0.41 23.20 4.28
N GLU A 104 1.49 23.11 3.50
CA GLU A 104 1.75 24.02 2.36
C GLU A 104 0.60 24.00 1.36
N VAL A 105 0.07 22.83 1.04
CA VAL A 105 -1.18 22.63 0.33
C VAL A 105 -2.16 22.02 1.32
N SER A 106 -3.32 22.62 1.52
CA SER A 106 -4.28 22.12 2.48
C SER A 106 -4.83 20.76 2.10
N VAL A 107 -5.22 19.97 3.11
CA VAL A 107 -5.87 18.68 2.89
C VAL A 107 -7.12 18.87 2.02
N GLU A 108 -7.91 19.90 2.32
CA GLU A 108 -9.12 20.22 1.55
C GLU A 108 -8.80 20.39 0.06
N GLU A 109 -7.77 21.17 -0.26
CA GLU A 109 -7.41 21.44 -1.66
C GLU A 109 -7.01 20.15 -2.38
N PHE A 110 -6.03 19.41 -1.87
CA PHE A 110 -5.55 18.26 -2.63
C PHE A 110 -6.54 17.09 -2.64
N ILE A 111 -7.31 16.89 -1.57
CA ILE A 111 -8.25 15.78 -1.56
C ILE A 111 -9.46 16.04 -2.47
N GLN A 112 -9.89 17.30 -2.60
CA GLN A 112 -10.93 17.68 -3.54
C GLN A 112 -10.45 17.55 -4.99
N ALA A 113 -9.18 17.92 -5.26
CA ALA A 113 -8.59 17.72 -6.57
C ALA A 113 -8.52 16.23 -6.92
N LEU A 114 -8.20 15.38 -5.95
CA LEU A 114 -8.17 13.94 -6.16
C LEU A 114 -9.58 13.38 -6.43
N LEU A 115 -10.59 13.88 -5.70
CA LEU A 115 -11.98 13.49 -5.97
C LEU A 115 -12.41 13.91 -7.37
N GLU A 116 -11.99 15.07 -7.85
CA GLU A 116 -12.25 15.52 -9.21
C GLU A 116 -11.62 14.58 -10.24
N ALA A 117 -10.41 14.08 -9.99
CA ALA A 117 -9.79 13.08 -10.85
C ALA A 117 -10.64 11.80 -10.94
N LYS A 118 -11.25 11.38 -9.83
CA LYS A 118 -12.20 10.25 -9.83
C LYS A 118 -13.42 10.56 -10.70
N LYS A 119 -13.99 11.75 -10.57
CA LYS A 119 -15.14 12.18 -11.37
C LYS A 119 -14.84 12.18 -12.87
N GLN A 120 -13.60 12.50 -13.22
CA GLN A 120 -13.15 12.49 -14.62
C GLN A 120 -12.82 11.09 -15.13
N GLY A 121 -12.89 10.06 -14.30
CA GLY A 121 -12.61 8.69 -14.70
C GLY A 121 -11.13 8.33 -14.78
N LEU A 122 -10.24 9.16 -14.26
CA LEU A 122 -8.80 8.90 -14.28
C LEU A 122 -8.39 7.86 -13.22
N THR A 123 -9.18 7.74 -12.18
CA THR A 123 -9.00 6.75 -11.12
C THR A 123 -10.36 6.27 -10.65
N ARG A 124 -10.49 4.99 -10.33
CA ARG A 124 -11.77 4.43 -9.87
C ARG A 124 -12.03 4.71 -8.41
N GLU A 125 -10.98 4.63 -7.60
CA GLU A 125 -11.01 4.91 -6.17
C GLU A 125 -9.93 5.91 -5.82
N ILE A 126 -10.12 6.60 -4.70
CA ILE A 126 -9.10 7.50 -4.15
C ILE A 126 -8.83 7.14 -2.69
N GLY A 127 -7.65 7.50 -2.22
CA GLY A 127 -7.26 7.24 -0.84
C GLY A 127 -6.09 8.09 -0.40
N ILE A 128 -5.60 7.77 0.77
CA ILE A 128 -4.55 8.53 1.44
C ILE A 128 -3.47 7.58 1.94
N SER A 129 -2.31 8.14 2.28
CA SER A 129 -1.19 7.38 2.81
C SER A 129 -0.46 8.22 3.86
N ASN A 130 -0.06 7.57 4.95
CA ASN A 130 0.66 8.22 6.05
C ASN A 130 -0.15 9.34 6.73
N PHE A 131 -1.45 9.22 6.75
CA PHE A 131 -2.32 10.19 7.42
C PHE A 131 -2.50 9.81 8.88
N THR A 132 -2.40 10.83 9.75
CA THR A 132 -2.75 10.74 11.16
C THR A 132 -4.26 10.89 11.35
N ILE A 133 -4.74 10.68 12.57
CA ILE A 133 -6.16 10.86 12.89
C ILE A 133 -6.65 12.28 12.56
N PRO A 134 -5.97 13.37 12.99
CA PRO A 134 -6.40 14.71 12.62
C PRO A 134 -6.45 14.96 11.11
N LEU A 135 -5.52 14.38 10.36
CA LEU A 135 -5.48 14.51 8.91
C LEU A 135 -6.61 13.72 8.24
N MET A 136 -6.92 12.52 8.74
CA MET A 136 -8.07 11.76 8.27
C MET A 136 -9.39 12.51 8.54
N GLU A 137 -9.52 13.15 9.69
CA GLU A 137 -10.68 13.98 10.00
C GLU A 137 -10.88 15.08 8.97
N LYS A 138 -9.80 15.77 8.61
CA LYS A 138 -9.84 16.82 7.57
C LYS A 138 -10.27 16.27 6.21
N ALA A 139 -9.73 15.11 5.84
CA ALA A 139 -10.07 14.49 4.57
C ALA A 139 -11.54 14.07 4.52
N ILE A 140 -12.05 13.48 5.59
CA ILE A 140 -13.46 13.09 5.71
C ILE A 140 -14.36 14.33 5.64
N ALA A 141 -13.99 15.40 6.33
CA ALA A 141 -14.77 16.64 6.30
C ALA A 141 -14.87 17.23 4.89
N ALA A 142 -13.83 17.06 4.08
CA ALA A 142 -13.78 17.62 2.74
C ALA A 142 -14.54 16.79 1.70
N VAL A 143 -14.47 15.45 1.75
CA VAL A 143 -15.01 14.60 0.68
C VAL A 143 -15.91 13.47 1.16
N GLY A 144 -16.04 13.26 2.47
CA GLY A 144 -16.78 12.13 3.04
C GLY A 144 -15.96 10.86 3.14
N ALA A 145 -16.19 10.09 4.21
CA ALA A 145 -15.46 8.83 4.47
C ALA A 145 -15.67 7.80 3.37
N GLU A 146 -16.87 7.78 2.78
CA GLU A 146 -17.24 6.84 1.72
C GLU A 146 -16.39 7.00 0.45
N ASN A 147 -15.77 8.16 0.27
CA ASN A 147 -14.91 8.43 -0.87
C ASN A 147 -13.44 8.10 -0.60
N ILE A 148 -13.07 7.72 0.62
CA ILE A 148 -11.69 7.42 0.99
C ILE A 148 -11.55 5.90 1.13
N ALA A 149 -10.97 5.27 0.11
CA ALA A 149 -10.90 3.82 0.03
C ALA A 149 -9.98 3.19 1.07
N THR A 150 -8.84 3.82 1.33
CA THR A 150 -7.85 3.27 2.26
C THR A 150 -6.91 4.36 2.78
N ASN A 151 -6.30 4.09 3.93
CA ASN A 151 -5.12 4.79 4.41
C ASN A 151 -3.98 3.77 4.41
N GLN A 152 -2.98 3.99 3.56
CA GLN A 152 -1.81 3.11 3.48
C GLN A 152 -0.73 3.62 4.44
N ILE A 153 -0.41 2.81 5.44
CA ILE A 153 0.49 3.21 6.54
C ILE A 153 1.56 2.16 6.80
N GLU A 154 2.65 2.57 7.41
CA GLU A 154 3.61 1.62 7.95
C GLU A 154 2.94 0.81 9.04
N LEU A 155 2.95 -0.50 8.90
CA LEU A 155 2.31 -1.40 9.84
C LEU A 155 3.00 -2.75 9.81
N SER A 156 3.52 -3.18 10.96
CA SER A 156 4.26 -4.43 11.12
C SER A 156 3.95 -5.00 12.51
N PRO A 157 4.41 -6.21 12.83
CA PRO A 157 4.28 -6.71 14.19
C PRO A 157 4.88 -5.79 15.26
N TYR A 158 5.89 -4.99 14.90
CA TYR A 158 6.55 -4.06 15.83
C TYR A 158 5.94 -2.67 15.84
N LEU A 159 5.07 -2.36 14.90
CA LEU A 159 4.35 -1.09 14.80
C LEU A 159 2.92 -1.37 14.35
N GLN A 160 2.04 -1.67 15.30
CA GLN A 160 0.69 -2.10 14.95
C GLN A 160 -0.32 -0.95 14.81
N ASN A 161 0.10 0.27 15.12
CA ASN A 161 -0.70 1.49 14.90
C ASN A 161 -2.14 1.38 15.39
N ARG A 162 -2.34 0.84 16.59
CA ARG A 162 -3.68 0.49 17.11
C ARG A 162 -4.66 1.66 17.15
N LYS A 163 -4.19 2.86 17.52
CA LYS A 163 -5.05 4.05 17.55
C LYS A 163 -5.56 4.41 16.16
N VAL A 164 -4.65 4.52 15.20
CA VAL A 164 -4.97 4.86 13.82
C VAL A 164 -5.88 3.80 13.21
N VAL A 165 -5.55 2.54 13.41
CA VAL A 165 -6.34 1.41 12.87
C VAL A 165 -7.76 1.41 13.45
N ALA A 166 -7.89 1.56 14.77
CA ALA A 166 -9.20 1.58 15.41
C ALA A 166 -10.05 2.74 14.93
N TRP A 167 -9.45 3.92 14.82
CA TRP A 167 -10.14 5.13 14.34
C TRP A 167 -10.60 4.97 12.88
N ALA A 168 -9.70 4.49 12.02
CA ALA A 168 -10.00 4.25 10.61
C ALA A 168 -11.15 3.25 10.46
N LYS A 169 -11.10 2.15 11.20
CA LYS A 169 -12.15 1.13 11.18
C LYS A 169 -13.50 1.69 11.59
N GLN A 170 -13.56 2.51 12.64
CA GLN A 170 -14.80 3.15 13.08
C GLN A 170 -15.41 4.04 12.00
N HIS A 171 -14.58 4.62 11.14
CA HIS A 171 -15.01 5.53 10.08
C HIS A 171 -15.11 4.87 8.70
N GLY A 172 -14.97 3.55 8.65
CA GLY A 172 -15.12 2.80 7.40
C GLY A 172 -13.95 2.95 6.43
N ILE A 173 -12.78 3.38 6.91
CA ILE A 173 -11.57 3.51 6.09
C ILE A 173 -10.74 2.22 6.23
N HIS A 174 -10.49 1.56 5.10
CA HIS A 174 -9.65 0.37 5.05
C HIS A 174 -8.18 0.72 5.32
N ILE A 175 -7.43 -0.23 5.87
CA ILE A 175 -5.99 -0.07 6.11
C ILE A 175 -5.20 -0.95 5.15
N THR A 176 -4.23 -0.34 4.48
CA THR A 176 -3.22 -1.04 3.71
C THR A 176 -1.89 -0.92 4.45
N SER A 177 -1.24 -2.05 4.67
CA SER A 177 0.05 -2.11 5.38
C SER A 177 1.20 -2.04 4.38
N TYR A 178 2.16 -1.13 4.61
CA TYR A 178 3.44 -1.20 3.92
C TYR A 178 4.56 -1.44 4.95
N MET A 179 5.71 -1.89 4.51
CA MET A 179 6.83 -2.31 5.37
C MET A 179 6.40 -3.35 6.40
N THR A 180 5.55 -4.26 5.99
CA THR A 180 4.94 -5.27 6.86
C THR A 180 5.98 -6.19 7.50
N LEU A 181 7.10 -6.42 6.81
CA LEU A 181 8.21 -7.25 7.30
C LEU A 181 9.26 -6.43 8.08
N ALA A 182 9.03 -5.14 8.29
CA ALA A 182 9.92 -4.24 9.03
C ALA A 182 11.37 -4.28 8.49
N TYR A 183 11.54 -4.10 7.16
CA TYR A 183 12.83 -4.20 6.46
C TYR A 183 13.53 -5.55 6.70
N GLY A 184 12.77 -6.60 6.94
CA GLY A 184 13.30 -7.94 7.22
C GLY A 184 13.60 -8.20 8.69
N LYS A 185 13.53 -7.20 9.56
CA LYS A 185 13.77 -7.34 10.99
C LYS A 185 12.80 -8.33 11.64
N ALA A 186 11.52 -8.29 11.26
CA ALA A 186 10.51 -9.18 11.81
C ALA A 186 10.70 -10.64 11.36
N LEU A 187 11.43 -10.88 10.28
CA LEU A 187 11.72 -12.24 9.80
C LEU A 187 12.62 -13.01 10.76
N LYS A 188 13.35 -12.32 11.63
CA LYS A 188 14.29 -12.90 12.58
C LYS A 188 13.71 -13.02 13.99
N ASP A 189 12.45 -12.64 14.18
CA ASP A 189 11.80 -12.68 15.48
C ASP A 189 11.55 -14.12 15.91
N GLU A 190 11.90 -14.44 17.17
CA GLU A 190 11.77 -15.80 17.71
C GLU A 190 10.30 -16.27 17.81
N VAL A 191 9.40 -15.37 18.16
CA VAL A 191 7.96 -15.68 18.24
C VAL A 191 7.42 -16.00 16.85
N ILE A 192 7.77 -15.18 15.85
CA ILE A 192 7.37 -15.41 14.46
C ILE A 192 7.95 -16.75 13.97
N ALA A 193 9.23 -17.02 14.27
CA ALA A 193 9.87 -18.27 13.87
C ALA A 193 9.17 -19.51 14.46
N ARG A 194 8.75 -19.44 15.73
CA ARG A 194 8.00 -20.54 16.37
C ARG A 194 6.65 -20.78 15.68
N ILE A 195 5.93 -19.72 15.40
CA ILE A 195 4.65 -19.80 14.71
C ILE A 195 4.84 -20.39 13.30
N ALA A 196 5.87 -19.94 12.60
CA ALA A 196 6.20 -20.46 11.28
C ALA A 196 6.49 -21.97 11.33
N ALA A 197 7.29 -22.41 12.28
CA ALA A 197 7.61 -23.82 12.45
C ALA A 197 6.35 -24.65 12.76
N LYS A 198 5.48 -24.15 13.63
CA LYS A 198 4.20 -24.79 13.98
C LYS A 198 3.33 -25.07 12.76
N HIS A 199 3.31 -24.13 11.82
CA HIS A 199 2.46 -24.20 10.62
C HIS A 199 3.19 -24.72 9.38
N ASN A 200 4.44 -25.10 9.50
CA ASN A 200 5.29 -25.48 8.36
C ASN A 200 5.30 -24.39 7.30
N ALA A 201 5.42 -23.16 7.75
CA ALA A 201 5.41 -21.96 6.91
C ALA A 201 6.70 -21.16 7.10
N THR A 202 6.87 -20.10 6.29
CA THR A 202 7.99 -19.18 6.46
C THR A 202 7.60 -18.03 7.39
N PRO A 203 8.58 -17.36 8.04
CA PRO A 203 8.29 -16.15 8.81
C PRO A 203 7.55 -15.07 8.01
N ALA A 204 7.92 -14.85 6.75
CA ALA A 204 7.23 -13.88 5.89
C ALA A 204 5.76 -14.26 5.71
N GLN A 205 5.47 -15.53 5.46
CA GLN A 205 4.08 -16.00 5.32
C GLN A 205 3.28 -15.77 6.60
N VAL A 206 3.87 -15.99 7.75
CA VAL A 206 3.20 -15.75 9.04
C VAL A 206 2.83 -14.28 9.20
N ILE A 207 3.78 -13.38 8.93
CA ILE A 207 3.55 -11.94 9.10
C ILE A 207 2.48 -11.44 8.12
N LEU A 208 2.56 -11.85 6.85
CA LEU A 208 1.58 -11.47 5.83
C LEU A 208 0.20 -12.03 6.15
N ALA A 209 0.12 -13.29 6.58
CA ALA A 209 -1.14 -13.91 6.98
C ALA A 209 -1.75 -13.21 8.20
N TRP A 210 -0.91 -12.81 9.16
CA TRP A 210 -1.37 -12.03 10.31
C TRP A 210 -2.02 -10.72 9.87
N ALA A 211 -1.33 -9.95 9.02
CA ALA A 211 -1.86 -8.66 8.56
C ALA A 211 -3.19 -8.83 7.80
N MET A 212 -3.25 -9.79 6.88
CA MET A 212 -4.49 -10.06 6.15
C MET A 212 -5.60 -10.56 7.07
N GLY A 213 -5.26 -11.35 8.08
CA GLY A 213 -6.22 -11.83 9.08
C GLY A 213 -6.80 -10.71 9.94
N GLU A 214 -6.07 -9.62 10.12
CA GLU A 214 -6.56 -8.41 10.79
C GLU A 214 -7.43 -7.54 9.87
N GLY A 215 -7.57 -7.90 8.61
CA GLY A 215 -8.36 -7.18 7.63
C GLY A 215 -7.56 -6.17 6.80
N TYR A 216 -6.24 -6.17 6.91
CA TYR A 216 -5.40 -5.26 6.14
C TYR A 216 -5.06 -5.82 4.77
N SER A 217 -4.82 -4.94 3.81
CA SER A 217 -4.17 -5.30 2.55
C SER A 217 -2.65 -5.25 2.75
N VAL A 218 -1.92 -6.13 2.05
CA VAL A 218 -0.46 -6.18 2.08
C VAL A 218 0.09 -6.10 0.66
N ILE A 219 1.27 -5.50 0.52
CA ILE A 219 1.92 -5.27 -0.78
C ILE A 219 3.41 -5.64 -0.71
N PRO A 220 3.74 -6.90 -0.36
CA PRO A 220 5.15 -7.29 -0.30
C PRO A 220 5.80 -7.20 -1.67
N SER A 221 7.11 -6.94 -1.68
CA SER A 221 7.91 -6.92 -2.89
C SER A 221 9.01 -7.97 -2.82
N SER A 222 9.46 -8.44 -3.97
CA SER A 222 10.64 -9.28 -4.09
C SER A 222 11.14 -9.29 -5.53
N THR A 223 12.44 -9.50 -5.69
CA THR A 223 13.07 -9.70 -6.98
C THR A 223 13.25 -11.19 -7.30
N LYS A 224 12.93 -12.08 -6.36
CA LYS A 224 13.15 -13.52 -6.48
C LYS A 224 11.83 -14.25 -6.67
N ARG A 225 11.74 -15.03 -7.75
CA ARG A 225 10.56 -15.85 -8.05
C ARG A 225 10.13 -16.71 -6.85
N LYS A 226 11.10 -17.35 -6.18
CA LYS A 226 10.83 -18.19 -5.02
C LYS A 226 10.10 -17.43 -3.91
N ASN A 227 10.52 -16.20 -3.63
CA ASN A 227 9.90 -15.39 -2.58
C ASN A 227 8.52 -14.88 -3.02
N LEU A 228 8.37 -14.50 -4.29
CA LEU A 228 7.06 -14.09 -4.83
C LEU A 228 6.05 -15.23 -4.72
N GLU A 229 6.45 -16.44 -5.07
CA GLU A 229 5.60 -17.62 -4.97
C GLU A 229 5.27 -17.95 -3.51
N SER A 230 6.26 -17.92 -2.62
CA SER A 230 6.10 -18.19 -1.20
C SER A 230 5.16 -17.17 -0.55
N ASN A 231 5.34 -15.87 -0.84
CA ASN A 231 4.51 -14.81 -0.30
C ASN A 231 3.04 -14.97 -0.71
N LEU A 232 2.80 -15.37 -1.95
CA LEU A 232 1.45 -15.58 -2.46
C LEU A 232 0.69 -16.63 -1.63
N LYS A 233 1.39 -17.66 -1.16
CA LYS A 233 0.80 -18.74 -0.34
C LYS A 233 0.37 -18.27 1.05
N ALA A 234 0.81 -17.10 1.50
CA ALA A 234 0.36 -16.54 2.78
C ALA A 234 -1.16 -16.38 2.85
N GLN A 235 -1.82 -16.21 1.71
CA GLN A 235 -3.27 -16.11 1.64
C GLN A 235 -4.00 -17.36 2.13
N ASN A 236 -3.33 -18.50 2.11
CA ASN A 236 -3.90 -19.80 2.52
C ASN A 236 -3.55 -20.17 3.96
N LEU A 237 -2.71 -19.38 4.63
CA LEU A 237 -2.29 -19.65 6.00
C LEU A 237 -3.28 -19.04 6.99
N GLN A 238 -3.86 -19.88 7.85
CA GLN A 238 -4.73 -19.43 8.92
C GLN A 238 -4.04 -19.54 10.26
N LEU A 239 -3.93 -18.40 10.94
CA LEU A 239 -3.39 -18.33 12.30
C LEU A 239 -4.49 -18.53 13.31
N ASP A 240 -4.20 -19.25 14.40
CA ASP A 240 -5.16 -19.42 15.47
C ASP A 240 -5.11 -18.26 16.48
N ALA A 241 -6.02 -18.30 17.48
CA ALA A 241 -6.11 -17.24 18.49
C ALA A 241 -4.83 -17.09 19.32
N GLU A 242 -4.14 -18.19 19.61
CA GLU A 242 -2.87 -18.16 20.34
C GLU A 242 -1.77 -17.47 19.53
N ASP A 243 -1.68 -17.77 18.24
CA ASP A 243 -0.73 -17.12 17.32
C ASP A 243 -0.96 -15.62 17.27
N LYS A 244 -2.22 -15.22 17.09
CA LYS A 244 -2.61 -13.80 17.02
C LYS A 244 -2.28 -13.05 18.30
N LYS A 245 -2.51 -13.68 19.45
CA LYS A 245 -2.18 -13.11 20.76
C LYS A 245 -0.67 -12.91 20.91
N ALA A 246 0.11 -13.91 20.49
CA ALA A 246 1.57 -13.84 20.56
C ALA A 246 2.12 -12.72 19.68
N ILE A 247 1.59 -12.55 18.47
CA ILE A 247 2.00 -11.48 17.57
C ILE A 247 1.56 -10.12 18.11
N ALA A 248 0.35 -10.02 18.66
CA ALA A 248 -0.12 -8.76 19.27
C ALA A 248 0.82 -8.26 20.37
N ALA A 249 1.44 -9.17 21.10
CA ALA A 249 2.39 -8.82 22.16
C ALA A 249 3.73 -8.28 21.66
N LEU A 250 4.02 -8.38 20.36
CA LEU A 250 5.27 -7.89 19.77
C LEU A 250 5.27 -6.39 19.52
N ASP A 251 4.12 -5.73 19.59
CA ASP A 251 4.00 -4.30 19.33
C ASP A 251 4.89 -3.50 20.29
N CYS A 252 5.80 -2.73 19.73
CA CYS A 252 6.74 -1.93 20.52
C CYS A 252 6.89 -0.51 19.97
N ASN A 253 5.97 -0.08 19.12
CA ASN A 253 5.96 1.26 18.52
C ASN A 253 7.26 1.61 17.79
N ASP A 254 7.85 0.63 17.11
CA ASP A 254 9.11 0.78 16.39
C ASP A 254 8.87 1.26 14.96
N ARG A 255 8.79 2.58 14.78
CA ARG A 255 8.58 3.20 13.48
C ARG A 255 9.90 3.31 12.72
N LEU A 256 9.92 2.74 11.52
CA LEU A 256 11.11 2.71 10.66
C LEU A 256 11.06 3.75 9.55
N VAL A 257 9.87 4.25 9.21
CA VAL A 257 9.69 5.22 8.11
C VAL A 257 9.11 6.51 8.66
N SER A 258 9.98 7.47 8.91
CA SER A 258 9.62 8.81 9.39
C SER A 258 10.61 9.83 8.83
N PRO A 259 10.57 10.08 7.49
CA PRO A 259 11.55 10.97 6.86
C PRO A 259 11.44 12.40 7.40
N GLU A 260 12.57 12.97 7.77
CA GLU A 260 12.63 14.34 8.24
C GLU A 260 12.13 15.31 7.15
N GLY A 261 11.33 16.29 7.55
CA GLY A 261 10.76 17.27 6.61
C GLY A 261 9.60 16.76 5.78
N LEU A 262 9.26 15.49 5.86
CA LEU A 262 8.17 14.87 5.10
C LEU A 262 7.08 14.29 6.03
N ALA A 263 7.49 13.62 7.10
CA ALA A 263 6.57 12.94 8.00
C ALA A 263 5.74 13.93 8.82
N PRO A 264 4.44 13.62 9.06
CA PRO A 264 3.62 14.39 9.98
C PRO A 264 4.01 14.09 11.43
N GLU A 265 3.38 14.80 12.36
CA GLU A 265 3.44 14.44 13.78
C GLU A 265 2.53 13.22 14.00
N TRP A 266 3.13 12.08 14.32
CA TRP A 266 2.38 10.83 14.47
C TRP A 266 1.50 10.82 15.72
N ASP A 267 0.41 10.06 15.68
CA ASP A 267 -0.50 9.86 16.82
C ASP A 267 0.10 9.12 18.00
#